data_9576f9e2466502ca3a9788644ffb491d
#
_entry.id   9576f9e2466502ca3a9788644ffb491d
#
_cell.length_a   1.000
_cell.length_b   1.000
_cell.length_c   1.000
_cell.angle_alpha   90.00
_cell.angle_beta   90.00
_cell.angle_gamma   90.00
#
_symmetry.space_group_name_H-M   'P 1'
#
loop_
_entity.id
_entity.type
_entity.pdbx_description
1 polymer ?
#
loop_
_entity_poly.entity_id
_entity_poly.type
_entity_poly.pdbx_seq_one_letter_code
_entity_poly.pdbx_strand_id
1 'polypeptide(L)'
;MRLKVIKAAALVTLCSVTVSLYLSYERLDLTNTRFRLEASVRYLSQASQVAMFESQIIPQPSYLPAAHSSSFTMMPNGDLLAFWFAGTREGSPDVKIWSSTYHLGKWSMAHAVLDPSMIAKANHRYVIKVGNPVIYRAQSGELHLFVVSVSVGGWSGSALNHLISSDDGKTWSKPERIVISPFFNLSTLVRTSAVSLSDGGFYLPVYLELGRKYPELLRFSANGDFIEQIRITAKNRMIQPSIMPISSDSAWAYFRNSSTNLDARELFAAKTLDGGKSWSKPEMTNLTNPDSSLEVVNLADGRYLMVYNQDNRSHLNLAISVNGLYWRKIYELENTPGDEFSYPSVHVNNGYIDILY
;
A
#
# COMPACT_ATOMS: atom_id res chain seq x y z
N MET A 1 8.99 27.83 -44.64
CA MET A 1 7.91 27.37 -43.76
C MET A 1 7.59 25.88 -43.90
N ARG A 2 7.34 25.35 -45.10
CA ARG A 2 7.02 23.91 -45.36
C ARG A 2 8.05 22.91 -44.80
N LEU A 3 9.36 23.16 -44.95
CA LEU A 3 10.41 22.24 -44.48
C LEU A 3 10.47 22.11 -42.94
N LYS A 4 10.17 23.18 -42.20
CA LYS A 4 10.12 23.17 -40.74
C LYS A 4 8.91 22.39 -40.25
N VAL A 5 7.77 22.49 -40.92
CA VAL A 5 6.56 21.74 -40.61
C VAL A 5 6.76 20.24 -40.86
N ILE A 6 7.41 19.86 -41.97
CA ILE A 6 7.73 18.45 -42.29
C ILE A 6 8.68 17.84 -41.24
N LYS A 7 9.71 18.60 -40.81
CA LYS A 7 10.63 18.13 -39.76
C LYS A 7 9.93 17.98 -38.43
N ALA A 8 9.06 18.91 -38.07
CA ALA A 8 8.28 18.78 -36.81
C ALA A 8 7.31 17.60 -36.85
N ALA A 9 6.60 17.39 -37.97
CA ALA A 9 5.71 16.24 -38.13
C ALA A 9 6.48 14.91 -38.07
N ALA A 10 7.64 14.81 -38.75
CA ALA A 10 8.48 13.61 -38.69
C ALA A 10 9.01 13.34 -37.28
N LEU A 11 9.37 14.35 -36.49
CA LEU A 11 9.81 14.20 -35.12
C LEU A 11 8.67 13.70 -34.24
N VAL A 12 7.47 14.26 -34.36
CA VAL A 12 6.28 13.81 -33.59
C VAL A 12 5.93 12.37 -33.93
N THR A 13 5.96 12.01 -35.23
CA THR A 13 5.70 10.64 -35.67
C THR A 13 6.75 9.66 -35.09
N LEU A 14 8.03 10.02 -35.14
CA LEU A 14 9.12 9.21 -34.59
C LEU A 14 8.98 9.02 -33.07
N CYS A 15 8.67 10.09 -32.34
CA CYS A 15 8.40 10.00 -30.89
C CYS A 15 7.19 9.10 -30.59
N SER A 16 6.10 9.22 -31.38
CA SER A 16 4.90 8.40 -31.20
C SER A 16 5.18 6.93 -31.48
N VAL A 17 5.94 6.60 -32.52
CA VAL A 17 6.34 5.23 -32.86
C VAL A 17 7.27 4.67 -31.78
N THR A 18 8.24 5.44 -31.31
CA THR A 18 9.18 4.99 -30.26
C THR A 18 8.45 4.72 -28.94
N VAL A 19 7.53 5.59 -28.57
CA VAL A 19 6.68 5.38 -27.37
C VAL A 19 5.78 4.16 -27.54
N SER A 20 5.18 3.97 -28.71
CA SER A 20 4.33 2.81 -29.01
C SER A 20 5.13 1.50 -29.00
N LEU A 21 6.35 1.49 -29.54
CA LEU A 21 7.25 0.35 -29.51
C LEU A 21 7.71 0.02 -28.10
N TYR A 22 8.06 1.05 -27.31
CA TYR A 22 8.42 0.89 -25.90
C TYR A 22 7.26 0.28 -25.10
N LEU A 23 6.06 0.84 -25.22
CA LEU A 23 4.86 0.33 -24.58
C LEU A 23 4.45 -1.08 -25.05
N SER A 24 4.81 -1.47 -26.28
CA SER A 24 4.54 -2.80 -26.83
C SER A 24 5.59 -3.81 -26.38
N TYR A 25 6.85 -3.40 -26.24
CA TYR A 25 7.94 -4.28 -25.80
C TYR A 25 7.73 -4.72 -24.34
N GLU A 26 7.29 -3.82 -23.46
CA GLU A 26 7.01 -4.14 -22.06
C GLU A 26 5.78 -5.03 -21.87
N ARG A 27 4.85 -5.08 -22.84
CA ARG A 27 3.66 -5.95 -22.80
C ARG A 27 3.94 -7.42 -23.09
N LEU A 28 5.11 -7.77 -23.57
CA LEU A 28 5.41 -9.14 -24.03
C LEU A 28 5.71 -10.15 -22.90
N ASP A 29 5.95 -9.69 -21.67
CA ASP A 29 6.33 -10.56 -20.56
C ASP A 29 5.17 -10.92 -19.59
N LEU A 30 3.94 -10.63 -19.98
CA LEU A 30 2.72 -10.77 -19.15
C LEU A 30 2.22 -12.22 -18.97
N THR A 31 2.90 -13.22 -19.50
CA THR A 31 2.26 -14.52 -19.73
C THR A 31 2.05 -15.39 -18.49
N ASN A 32 2.70 -15.14 -17.35
CA ASN A 32 2.61 -16.04 -16.18
C ASN A 32 2.61 -15.37 -14.81
N THR A 33 2.12 -14.13 -14.69
CA THR A 33 2.04 -13.50 -13.36
C THR A 33 1.01 -14.20 -12.48
N ARG A 34 1.45 -14.72 -11.34
CA ARG A 34 0.62 -15.45 -10.38
C ARG A 34 0.90 -14.97 -8.98
N PHE A 35 -0.13 -14.85 -8.15
CA PHE A 35 0.03 -14.55 -6.74
C PHE A 35 0.78 -15.69 -6.04
N ARG A 36 1.66 -15.34 -5.13
CA ARG A 36 2.19 -16.26 -4.15
C ARG A 36 1.30 -16.23 -2.93
N LEU A 37 0.73 -17.37 -2.60
CA LEU A 37 0.05 -17.52 -1.32
C LEU A 37 1.11 -17.79 -0.27
N GLU A 38 1.05 -17.07 0.84
CA GLU A 38 1.81 -17.44 2.02
C GLU A 38 1.35 -18.82 2.47
N ALA A 39 2.30 -19.64 2.92
CA ALA A 39 1.98 -20.99 3.35
C ALA A 39 0.91 -20.89 4.46
N SER A 40 -0.25 -21.47 4.20
CA SER A 40 -1.32 -21.51 5.18
C SER A 40 -0.78 -22.21 6.42
N VAL A 41 -0.62 -21.44 7.49
CA VAL A 41 -0.41 -22.06 8.80
C VAL A 41 -1.67 -22.86 9.06
N ARG A 42 -1.55 -24.21 9.00
CA ARG A 42 -2.62 -25.09 9.43
C ARG A 42 -2.84 -24.76 10.91
N TYR A 43 -3.86 -23.98 11.18
CA TYR A 43 -4.36 -23.87 12.53
C TYR A 43 -4.70 -25.29 12.96
N LEU A 44 -3.87 -25.87 13.81
CA LEU A 44 -4.22 -27.12 14.48
C LEU A 44 -5.57 -26.85 15.13
N SER A 45 -6.56 -27.61 14.70
CA SER A 45 -7.92 -27.59 15.25
C SER A 45 -7.88 -28.12 16.68
N GLN A 46 -7.32 -27.34 17.58
CA GLN A 46 -7.47 -27.58 19.01
C GLN A 46 -8.65 -26.74 19.48
N ALA A 47 -9.64 -27.50 19.94
CA ALA A 47 -10.87 -27.01 20.52
C ALA A 47 -10.62 -25.84 21.48
N SER A 48 -11.46 -24.79 21.34
CA SER A 48 -11.71 -23.70 22.29
C SER A 48 -10.47 -22.99 22.88
N GLN A 49 -9.62 -22.40 22.03
CA GLN A 49 -8.81 -21.30 22.53
C GLN A 49 -9.69 -20.04 22.56
N VAL A 50 -9.82 -19.45 23.73
CA VAL A 50 -10.41 -18.12 23.88
C VAL A 50 -9.48 -17.15 23.14
N ALA A 51 -10.03 -16.33 22.24
CA ALA A 51 -9.26 -15.30 21.57
C ALA A 51 -8.66 -14.36 22.63
N MET A 52 -7.35 -14.20 22.61
CA MET A 52 -6.64 -13.26 23.47
C MET A 52 -6.35 -12.00 22.68
N PHE A 53 -6.57 -10.86 23.31
CA PHE A 53 -6.23 -9.55 22.75
C PHE A 53 -5.19 -8.90 23.65
N GLU A 54 -4.11 -8.42 23.04
CA GLU A 54 -3.07 -7.63 23.69
C GLU A 54 -2.75 -6.42 22.85
N SER A 55 -2.61 -5.25 23.45
CA SER A 55 -2.26 -4.01 22.76
C SER A 55 -1.06 -3.34 23.42
N GLN A 56 -0.21 -2.70 22.60
CA GLN A 56 0.96 -1.95 23.04
C GLN A 56 1.09 -0.69 22.22
N ILE A 57 1.49 0.40 22.86
CA ILE A 57 1.84 1.64 22.18
C ILE A 57 3.33 1.62 21.83
N ILE A 58 3.67 1.96 20.59
CA ILE A 58 5.07 2.12 20.18
C ILE A 58 5.64 3.37 20.84
N PRO A 59 6.75 3.25 21.63
CA PRO A 59 7.38 4.40 22.24
C PRO A 59 7.90 5.37 21.19
N GLN A 60 7.44 6.62 21.23
CA GLN A 60 7.92 7.68 20.34
C GLN A 60 8.28 8.95 21.13
N PRO A 61 9.13 9.84 20.58
CA PRO A 61 9.45 11.09 21.22
C PRO A 61 8.22 11.94 21.53
N SER A 62 8.14 12.52 22.72
CA SER A 62 6.99 13.30 23.20
C SER A 62 6.69 14.56 22.37
N TYR A 63 7.63 15.02 21.56
CA TYR A 63 7.46 16.17 20.66
C TYR A 63 6.78 15.79 19.31
N LEU A 64 6.32 14.56 19.15
CA LEU A 64 5.61 14.07 17.98
C LEU A 64 4.12 13.87 18.31
N PRO A 65 3.30 14.91 18.25
CA PRO A 65 1.89 14.81 18.65
C PRO A 65 1.01 14.09 17.62
N ALA A 66 1.48 13.92 16.37
CA ALA A 66 0.73 13.26 15.32
C ALA A 66 1.58 12.17 14.66
N ALA A 67 1.04 10.94 14.66
CA ALA A 67 1.59 9.79 13.96
C ALA A 67 0.49 9.18 13.09
N HIS A 68 0.83 8.72 11.89
CA HIS A 68 -0.19 8.21 10.96
C HIS A 68 0.39 7.26 9.91
N SER A 69 -0.51 6.43 9.30
CA SER A 69 -0.19 5.56 8.16
C SER A 69 0.94 4.57 8.44
N SER A 70 0.71 3.71 9.41
CA SER A 70 1.64 2.64 9.76
C SER A 70 1.73 1.57 8.67
N SER A 71 2.90 0.95 8.54
CA SER A 71 3.17 -0.23 7.74
C SER A 71 4.23 -1.06 8.45
N PHE A 72 4.15 -2.37 8.40
CA PHE A 72 5.15 -3.23 9.04
C PHE A 72 5.38 -4.53 8.25
N THR A 73 6.48 -5.19 8.55
CA THR A 73 6.81 -6.51 8.01
C THR A 73 7.41 -7.38 9.11
N MET A 74 7.27 -8.69 8.95
CA MET A 74 7.90 -9.65 9.84
C MET A 74 9.30 -10.01 9.33
N MET A 75 10.25 -10.01 10.27
CA MET A 75 11.63 -10.40 10.05
C MET A 75 11.81 -11.93 10.21
N PRO A 76 12.88 -12.54 9.65
CA PRO A 76 13.08 -14.00 9.73
C PRO A 76 13.19 -14.55 11.15
N ASN A 77 13.63 -13.73 12.09
CA ASN A 77 13.75 -14.08 13.51
C ASN A 77 12.44 -13.92 14.29
N GLY A 78 11.34 -13.54 13.62
CA GLY A 78 10.04 -13.30 14.24
C GLY A 78 9.82 -11.89 14.78
N ASP A 79 10.80 -11.00 14.66
CA ASP A 79 10.63 -9.59 15.02
C ASP A 79 9.70 -8.88 14.03
N LEU A 80 9.05 -7.80 14.47
CA LEU A 80 8.30 -6.91 13.59
C LEU A 80 9.09 -5.62 13.37
N LEU A 81 9.21 -5.20 12.13
CA LEU A 81 9.83 -3.94 11.74
C LEU A 81 8.75 -3.00 11.20
N ALA A 82 8.47 -1.93 11.94
CA ALA A 82 7.37 -0.99 11.66
C ALA A 82 7.88 0.35 11.17
N PHE A 83 7.08 0.98 10.30
CA PHE A 83 7.29 2.32 9.77
C PHE A 83 5.98 3.10 9.81
N TRP A 84 6.07 4.43 10.05
CA TRP A 84 4.97 5.38 9.98
C TRP A 84 5.52 6.78 9.70
N PHE A 85 4.67 7.73 9.42
CA PHE A 85 5.09 9.12 9.41
C PHE A 85 4.60 9.84 10.67
N ALA A 86 5.44 10.73 11.21
CA ALA A 86 5.09 11.52 12.37
C ALA A 86 5.79 12.89 12.36
N GLY A 87 5.14 13.87 12.98
CA GLY A 87 5.57 15.25 13.08
C GLY A 87 4.56 16.11 13.84
N THR A 88 4.58 17.42 13.65
CA THR A 88 3.64 18.33 14.31
C THR A 88 2.19 18.08 13.89
N ARG A 89 1.96 17.77 12.63
CA ARG A 89 0.66 17.36 12.06
C ARG A 89 0.87 16.74 10.68
N GLU A 90 -0.11 16.01 10.18
CA GLU A 90 -0.08 15.50 8.81
C GLU A 90 0.20 16.62 7.79
N GLY A 91 1.15 16.37 6.91
CA GLY A 91 1.52 17.29 5.83
C GLY A 91 2.39 18.49 6.23
N SER A 92 2.82 18.59 7.47
CA SER A 92 3.81 19.59 7.91
C SER A 92 5.20 19.29 7.35
N PRO A 93 6.06 20.30 7.14
CA PRO A 93 7.43 20.11 6.64
C PRO A 93 8.36 19.36 7.59
N ASP A 94 8.03 19.29 8.87
CA ASP A 94 8.78 18.59 9.91
C ASP A 94 8.46 17.09 9.98
N VAL A 95 7.46 16.63 9.22
CA VAL A 95 7.10 15.22 9.14
C VAL A 95 8.26 14.41 8.58
N LYS A 96 8.58 13.32 9.28
CA LYS A 96 9.60 12.33 8.89
C LYS A 96 8.99 10.94 8.86
N ILE A 97 9.68 10.01 8.22
CA ILE A 97 9.42 8.58 8.34
C ILE A 97 10.19 8.04 9.53
N TRP A 98 9.47 7.40 10.41
CA TRP A 98 9.97 6.81 11.65
C TRP A 98 9.91 5.29 11.58
N SER A 99 10.75 4.62 12.35
CA SER A 99 10.79 3.18 12.48
C SER A 99 10.97 2.74 13.92
N SER A 100 10.44 1.56 14.24
CA SER A 100 10.67 0.83 15.48
C SER A 100 10.65 -0.66 15.22
N THR A 101 11.36 -1.43 16.05
CA THR A 101 11.39 -2.89 15.99
C THR A 101 10.75 -3.47 17.24
N TYR A 102 9.84 -4.44 17.06
CA TYR A 102 9.32 -5.26 18.13
C TYR A 102 10.19 -6.51 18.26
N HIS A 103 10.81 -6.66 19.43
CA HIS A 103 11.68 -7.78 19.73
C HIS A 103 11.39 -8.30 21.15
N LEU A 104 11.22 -9.61 21.32
CA LEU A 104 10.99 -10.26 22.61
C LEU A 104 9.91 -9.57 23.47
N GLY A 105 8.77 -9.23 22.86
CA GLY A 105 7.63 -8.66 23.58
C GLY A 105 7.69 -7.14 23.79
N LYS A 106 8.67 -6.43 23.22
CA LYS A 106 8.85 -4.98 23.43
C LYS A 106 9.20 -4.23 22.15
N TRP A 107 8.62 -3.07 22.00
CA TRP A 107 9.01 -2.10 20.97
C TRP A 107 10.26 -1.32 21.37
N SER A 108 11.17 -1.12 20.44
CA SER A 108 12.28 -0.18 20.61
C SER A 108 11.78 1.26 20.59
N MET A 109 12.59 2.21 21.11
CA MET A 109 12.31 3.65 20.91
C MET A 109 12.33 3.97 19.42
N ALA A 110 11.32 4.71 18.95
CA ALA A 110 11.23 5.15 17.57
C ALA A 110 12.42 6.03 17.17
N HIS A 111 12.91 5.85 15.95
CA HIS A 111 13.96 6.69 15.35
C HIS A 111 13.59 7.12 13.94
N ALA A 112 14.05 8.29 13.52
CA ALA A 112 13.81 8.81 12.18
C ALA A 112 14.70 8.10 11.15
N VAL A 113 14.09 7.65 10.05
CA VAL A 113 14.77 6.94 8.95
C VAL A 113 14.94 7.83 7.73
N LEU A 114 13.93 8.64 7.41
CA LEU A 114 13.90 9.45 6.21
C LEU A 114 13.18 10.77 6.46
N ASP A 115 13.71 11.85 5.90
CA ASP A 115 13.09 13.16 5.91
C ASP A 115 13.02 13.80 4.50
N PRO A 116 12.27 14.91 4.32
CA PRO A 116 12.15 15.57 3.03
C PRO A 116 13.49 15.99 2.41
N SER A 117 14.47 16.40 3.25
CA SER A 117 15.77 16.90 2.77
C SER A 117 16.63 15.78 2.16
N MET A 118 16.55 14.57 2.71
CA MET A 118 17.23 13.39 2.19
C MET A 118 16.75 13.04 0.77
N ILE A 119 15.42 13.06 0.55
CA ILE A 119 14.83 12.81 -0.77
C ILE A 119 15.18 13.96 -1.73
N ALA A 120 15.09 15.21 -1.26
CA ALA A 120 15.43 16.39 -2.06
C ALA A 120 16.86 16.32 -2.57
N LYS A 121 17.80 15.96 -1.70
CA LYS A 121 19.23 15.81 -2.04
C LYS A 121 19.47 14.66 -3.01
N ALA A 122 18.85 13.49 -2.76
CA ALA A 122 19.07 12.31 -3.59
C ALA A 122 18.53 12.49 -5.02
N ASN A 123 17.35 13.12 -5.15
CA ASN A 123 16.66 13.28 -6.43
C ASN A 123 16.90 14.64 -7.12
N HIS A 124 17.73 15.53 -6.54
CA HIS A 124 17.95 16.91 -7.01
C HIS A 124 16.64 17.66 -7.24
N ARG A 125 15.69 17.56 -6.31
CA ARG A 125 14.35 18.12 -6.40
C ARG A 125 13.95 18.81 -5.11
N TYR A 126 13.07 19.81 -5.24
CA TYR A 126 12.41 20.37 -4.07
C TYR A 126 11.40 19.39 -3.50
N VAL A 127 11.45 19.11 -2.20
CA VAL A 127 10.51 18.26 -1.47
C VAL A 127 10.08 18.98 -0.21
N ILE A 128 8.77 19.18 -0.04
CA ILE A 128 8.19 19.87 1.12
C ILE A 128 7.87 18.87 2.23
N LYS A 129 7.30 17.70 1.86
CA LYS A 129 6.80 16.73 2.82
C LYS A 129 6.92 15.31 2.33
N VAL A 130 6.88 14.38 3.28
CA VAL A 130 6.86 12.93 3.08
C VAL A 130 5.66 12.31 3.79
N GLY A 131 5.31 11.09 3.43
CA GLY A 131 4.23 10.34 4.09
C GLY A 131 4.06 8.94 3.52
N ASN A 132 3.08 8.22 4.06
CA ASN A 132 2.65 6.90 3.64
C ASN A 132 3.82 5.94 3.35
N PRO A 133 4.62 5.55 4.33
CA PRO A 133 5.60 4.50 4.14
C PRO A 133 4.89 3.16 3.93
N VAL A 134 5.39 2.35 3.00
CA VAL A 134 5.00 0.95 2.84
C VAL A 134 6.27 0.12 2.78
N ILE A 135 6.41 -0.79 3.73
CA ILE A 135 7.51 -1.74 3.79
C ILE A 135 7.08 -3.08 3.19
N TYR A 136 7.96 -3.68 2.40
CA TYR A 136 7.79 -5.02 1.86
C TYR A 136 9.11 -5.79 1.99
N ARG A 137 9.02 -7.04 2.45
CA ARG A 137 10.15 -7.96 2.47
C ARG A 137 10.05 -8.93 1.31
N ALA A 138 11.00 -8.83 0.39
CA ALA A 138 11.08 -9.70 -0.77
C ALA A 138 11.48 -11.15 -0.39
N GLN A 139 11.26 -12.08 -1.32
CA GLN A 139 11.67 -13.48 -1.14
C GLN A 139 13.20 -13.64 -1.03
N SER A 140 13.96 -12.73 -1.63
CA SER A 140 15.42 -12.64 -1.48
C SER A 140 15.86 -12.32 -0.05
N GLY A 141 14.97 -11.78 0.77
CA GLY A 141 15.24 -11.23 2.09
C GLY A 141 15.45 -9.72 2.11
N GLU A 142 15.61 -9.08 0.95
CA GLU A 142 15.74 -7.63 0.86
C GLU A 142 14.46 -6.93 1.32
N LEU A 143 14.65 -5.78 1.96
CA LEU A 143 13.56 -4.90 2.36
C LEU A 143 13.41 -3.77 1.35
N HIS A 144 12.18 -3.57 0.89
CA HIS A 144 11.80 -2.48 0.00
C HIS A 144 10.91 -1.50 0.77
N LEU A 145 11.37 -0.27 0.93
CA LEU A 145 10.62 0.80 1.57
C LEU A 145 10.16 1.80 0.51
N PHE A 146 8.86 1.92 0.35
CA PHE A 146 8.22 2.89 -0.53
C PHE A 146 7.72 4.07 0.27
N VAL A 147 8.04 5.30 -0.15
CA VAL A 147 7.66 6.52 0.56
C VAL A 147 7.13 7.55 -0.42
N VAL A 148 6.01 8.17 -0.08
CA VAL A 148 5.44 9.28 -0.84
C VAL A 148 6.19 10.57 -0.51
N SER A 149 6.56 11.33 -1.53
CA SER A 149 7.07 12.70 -1.39
C SER A 149 6.22 13.69 -2.17
N VAL A 150 6.13 14.92 -1.70
CA VAL A 150 5.39 16.00 -2.37
C VAL A 150 6.29 17.21 -2.51
N SER A 151 6.34 17.74 -3.74
CA SER A 151 7.06 18.98 -4.05
C SER A 151 6.14 20.20 -4.04
N VAL A 152 5.00 20.11 -4.74
CA VAL A 152 4.02 21.21 -4.88
C VAL A 152 2.62 20.58 -5.02
N GLY A 153 1.58 21.30 -4.57
CA GLY A 153 0.19 20.95 -4.89
C GLY A 153 -0.47 19.87 -4.03
N GLY A 154 0.00 19.66 -2.82
CA GLY A 154 -0.58 18.65 -1.92
C GLY A 154 -0.35 17.22 -2.39
N TRP A 155 -1.17 16.27 -1.92
CA TRP A 155 -1.02 14.85 -2.25
C TRP A 155 -1.22 14.54 -3.74
N SER A 156 -2.00 15.33 -4.46
CA SER A 156 -2.14 15.21 -5.93
C SER A 156 -0.85 15.53 -6.71
N GLY A 157 0.11 16.22 -6.08
CA GLY A 157 1.46 16.47 -6.64
C GLY A 157 2.52 15.49 -6.19
N SER A 158 2.12 14.33 -5.64
CA SER A 158 3.00 13.33 -5.07
C SER A 158 3.87 12.60 -6.08
N ALA A 159 4.97 12.04 -5.59
CA ALA A 159 5.81 11.08 -6.28
C ALA A 159 6.19 9.95 -5.33
N LEU A 160 6.37 8.77 -5.87
CA LEU A 160 6.79 7.60 -5.13
C LEU A 160 8.31 7.48 -5.16
N ASN A 161 8.91 7.20 -4.00
CA ASN A 161 10.33 6.95 -3.84
C ASN A 161 10.52 5.56 -3.28
N HIS A 162 11.57 4.88 -3.71
CA HIS A 162 11.92 3.51 -3.35
C HIS A 162 13.31 3.48 -2.72
N LEU A 163 13.44 2.78 -1.61
CA LEU A 163 14.69 2.51 -0.92
C LEU A 163 14.80 1.01 -0.69
N ILE A 164 16.02 0.48 -0.74
CA ILE A 164 16.30 -0.94 -0.52
C ILE A 164 17.27 -1.07 0.66
N SER A 165 17.05 -2.08 1.50
CA SER A 165 17.97 -2.52 2.53
C SER A 165 18.25 -4.02 2.38
N SER A 166 19.51 -4.40 2.40
CA SER A 166 19.99 -5.79 2.39
C SER A 166 20.59 -6.23 3.73
N ASP A 167 20.42 -5.43 4.78
CA ASP A 167 20.96 -5.65 6.12
C ASP A 167 19.90 -5.57 7.23
N ASP A 168 18.68 -6.03 6.92
CA ASP A 168 17.54 -6.06 7.83
C ASP A 168 17.10 -4.68 8.33
N GLY A 169 17.19 -3.66 7.48
CA GLY A 169 16.73 -2.30 7.76
C GLY A 169 17.71 -1.44 8.55
N LYS A 170 18.95 -1.89 8.77
CA LYS A 170 19.98 -1.11 9.48
C LYS A 170 20.48 0.05 8.64
N THR A 171 20.67 -0.19 7.35
CA THR A 171 21.02 0.85 6.37
C THR A 171 20.11 0.79 5.15
N TRP A 172 19.96 1.91 4.47
CA TRP A 172 19.07 2.08 3.32
C TRP A 172 19.83 2.68 2.14
N SER A 173 19.49 2.23 0.94
CA SER A 173 19.94 2.87 -0.29
C SER A 173 19.51 4.33 -0.36
N LYS A 174 20.04 5.08 -1.31
CA LYS A 174 19.49 6.41 -1.64
C LYS A 174 18.06 6.27 -2.12
N PRO A 175 17.14 7.16 -1.71
CA PRO A 175 15.77 7.13 -2.21
C PRO A 175 15.75 7.43 -3.72
N GLU A 176 15.27 6.48 -4.51
CA GLU A 176 15.11 6.60 -5.94
C GLU A 176 13.66 6.88 -6.29
N ARG A 177 13.44 7.89 -7.12
CA ARG A 177 12.10 8.21 -7.59
C ARG A 177 11.66 7.22 -8.67
N ILE A 178 10.53 6.56 -8.46
CA ILE A 178 9.93 5.68 -9.45
C ILE A 178 9.27 6.53 -10.54
N VAL A 179 9.64 6.25 -11.80
CA VAL A 179 9.09 6.92 -12.98
C VAL A 179 8.14 5.96 -13.68
N ILE A 180 6.83 6.22 -13.54
CA ILE A 180 5.76 5.40 -14.11
C ILE A 180 5.19 5.96 -15.42
N SER A 181 5.57 7.18 -15.79
CA SER A 181 5.09 7.85 -16.99
C SER A 181 6.19 8.74 -17.59
N PRO A 182 6.39 8.73 -18.90
CA PRO A 182 7.44 9.54 -19.55
C PRO A 182 7.16 11.05 -19.54
N PHE A 183 5.90 11.46 -19.34
CA PHE A 183 5.52 12.87 -19.43
C PHE A 183 5.12 13.48 -18.09
N PHE A 184 4.19 12.88 -17.39
CA PHE A 184 3.63 13.39 -16.13
C PHE A 184 3.70 12.33 -15.03
N ASN A 185 4.84 12.23 -14.39
CA ASN A 185 5.05 11.32 -13.27
C ASN A 185 4.62 12.00 -11.96
N LEU A 186 3.32 12.20 -11.82
CA LEU A 186 2.68 12.86 -10.69
C LEU A 186 1.55 12.01 -10.11
N SER A 187 1.25 12.27 -8.84
CA SER A 187 0.10 11.70 -8.14
C SER A 187 0.15 10.19 -7.92
N THR A 188 1.35 9.63 -7.69
CA THR A 188 1.48 8.23 -7.30
C THR A 188 1.62 8.14 -5.79
N LEU A 189 0.66 7.47 -5.16
CA LEU A 189 0.58 7.29 -3.71
C LEU A 189 0.45 5.81 -3.36
N VAL A 190 1.01 5.43 -2.22
CA VAL A 190 0.90 4.09 -1.63
C VAL A 190 0.22 4.17 -0.27
N ARG A 191 -0.31 3.03 0.21
CA ARG A 191 -0.82 2.92 1.57
C ARG A 191 -0.87 1.49 2.10
N THR A 192 -1.36 0.56 1.32
CA THR A 192 -1.61 -0.83 1.70
C THR A 192 -0.43 -1.73 1.36
N SER A 193 -0.39 -2.90 1.96
CA SER A 193 0.71 -3.85 1.83
C SER A 193 0.93 -4.32 0.39
N ALA A 194 2.20 -4.51 0.02
CA ALA A 194 2.56 -5.14 -1.24
C ALA A 194 2.22 -6.64 -1.22
N VAL A 195 2.04 -7.22 -2.41
CA VAL A 195 1.60 -8.61 -2.58
C VAL A 195 2.62 -9.40 -3.38
N SER A 196 3.14 -10.47 -2.79
CA SER A 196 4.15 -11.35 -3.40
C SER A 196 3.63 -12.09 -4.62
N LEU A 197 4.49 -12.27 -5.61
CA LEU A 197 4.24 -13.06 -6.82
C LEU A 197 5.10 -14.32 -6.83
N SER A 198 4.66 -15.33 -7.58
CA SER A 198 5.33 -16.64 -7.65
C SER A 198 6.66 -16.61 -8.39
N ASP A 199 6.90 -15.58 -9.22
CA ASP A 199 8.16 -15.34 -9.93
C ASP A 199 9.22 -14.62 -9.09
N GLY A 200 8.93 -14.38 -7.81
CA GLY A 200 9.79 -13.65 -6.89
C GLY A 200 9.55 -12.15 -6.85
N GLY A 201 8.86 -11.60 -7.85
CA GLY A 201 8.42 -10.20 -7.88
C GLY A 201 7.24 -9.92 -6.95
N PHE A 202 6.70 -8.72 -7.06
CA PHE A 202 5.57 -8.30 -6.25
C PHE A 202 4.72 -7.24 -6.94
N TYR A 203 3.46 -7.13 -6.52
CA TYR A 203 2.60 -5.98 -6.79
C TYR A 203 2.64 -5.01 -5.63
N LEU A 204 2.82 -3.73 -5.94
CA LEU A 204 2.63 -2.62 -5.01
C LEU A 204 1.30 -1.93 -5.34
N PRO A 205 0.29 -2.01 -4.46
CA PRO A 205 -0.95 -1.29 -4.65
C PRO A 205 -0.72 0.21 -4.53
N VAL A 206 -1.15 0.96 -5.55
CA VAL A 206 -1.01 2.42 -5.61
C VAL A 206 -2.34 3.06 -6.00
N TYR A 207 -2.41 4.38 -5.89
CA TYR A 207 -3.56 5.14 -6.34
C TYR A 207 -3.16 6.54 -6.80
N LEU A 208 -4.01 7.14 -7.61
CA LEU A 208 -3.86 8.49 -8.13
C LEU A 208 -4.94 9.41 -7.58
N GLU A 209 -4.57 10.67 -7.34
CA GLU A 209 -5.48 11.72 -6.86
C GLU A 209 -5.51 12.97 -7.75
N LEU A 210 -4.78 12.99 -8.87
CA LEU A 210 -4.78 14.11 -9.78
C LEU A 210 -5.97 14.04 -10.75
N GLY A 211 -6.94 14.91 -10.56
CA GLY A 211 -8.17 14.95 -11.35
C GLY A 211 -9.12 13.81 -10.97
N ARG A 212 -9.07 12.68 -11.68
CA ARG A 212 -9.80 11.47 -11.30
C ARG A 212 -8.99 10.65 -10.32
N LYS A 213 -9.66 10.13 -9.29
CA LYS A 213 -9.05 9.25 -8.28
C LYS A 213 -9.33 7.80 -8.64
N TYR A 214 -8.28 6.98 -8.80
CA TYR A 214 -8.44 5.56 -9.13
C TYR A 214 -7.26 4.71 -8.66
N PRO A 215 -7.50 3.41 -8.39
CA PRO A 215 -6.49 2.47 -7.91
C PRO A 215 -5.76 1.79 -9.07
N GLU A 216 -4.49 1.49 -8.84
CA GLU A 216 -3.62 0.77 -9.76
C GLU A 216 -2.70 -0.19 -9.00
N LEU A 217 -2.05 -1.09 -9.72
CA LEU A 217 -0.94 -1.92 -9.27
C LEU A 217 0.31 -1.52 -10.02
N LEU A 218 1.43 -1.38 -9.32
CA LEU A 218 2.75 -1.37 -9.92
C LEU A 218 3.36 -2.76 -9.74
N ARG A 219 3.78 -3.39 -10.84
CA ARG A 219 4.51 -4.66 -10.80
C ARG A 219 6.01 -4.38 -10.72
N PHE A 220 6.66 -5.08 -9.82
CA PHE A 220 8.11 -5.07 -9.67
C PHE A 220 8.68 -6.47 -9.92
N SER A 221 9.90 -6.50 -10.46
CA SER A 221 10.70 -7.72 -10.56
C SER A 221 11.14 -8.22 -9.18
N ALA A 222 11.74 -9.41 -9.14
CA ALA A 222 12.37 -9.95 -7.93
C ALA A 222 13.54 -9.07 -7.41
N ASN A 223 14.13 -8.25 -8.26
CA ASN A 223 15.19 -7.32 -7.90
C ASN A 223 14.66 -5.93 -7.49
N GLY A 224 13.35 -5.73 -7.50
CA GLY A 224 12.74 -4.43 -7.19
C GLY A 224 12.69 -3.44 -8.35
N ASP A 225 12.94 -3.86 -9.60
CA ASP A 225 12.80 -3.00 -10.77
C ASP A 225 11.34 -2.87 -11.16
N PHE A 226 10.89 -1.64 -11.46
CA PHE A 226 9.55 -1.40 -11.97
C PHE A 226 9.38 -1.99 -13.37
N ILE A 227 8.33 -2.81 -13.57
CA ILE A 227 8.03 -3.49 -14.83
C ILE A 227 6.86 -2.84 -15.55
N GLU A 228 5.70 -2.73 -14.86
CA GLU A 228 4.45 -2.30 -15.50
C GLU A 228 3.46 -1.70 -14.51
N GLN A 229 2.45 -1.04 -15.05
CA GLN A 229 1.35 -0.44 -14.32
C GLN A 229 0.03 -1.02 -14.81
N ILE A 230 -0.80 -1.49 -13.90
CA ILE A 230 -2.10 -2.13 -14.17
C ILE A 230 -3.20 -1.33 -13.48
N ARG A 231 -4.19 -0.88 -14.23
CA ARG A 231 -5.35 -0.20 -13.67
C ARG A 231 -6.37 -1.22 -13.16
N ILE A 232 -6.73 -1.13 -11.88
CA ILE A 232 -7.73 -2.02 -11.28
C ILE A 232 -9.14 -1.59 -11.73
N THR A 233 -9.47 -0.31 -11.64
CA THR A 233 -10.76 0.21 -12.11
C THR A 233 -10.66 1.68 -12.51
N ALA A 234 -11.50 2.08 -13.47
CA ALA A 234 -11.68 3.49 -13.84
C ALA A 234 -12.78 4.20 -13.03
N LYS A 235 -13.43 3.49 -12.08
CA LYS A 235 -14.43 4.09 -11.20
C LYS A 235 -13.78 5.16 -10.33
N ASN A 236 -14.27 6.40 -10.46
CA ASN A 236 -13.72 7.53 -9.73
C ASN A 236 -13.93 7.38 -8.22
N ARG A 237 -12.98 7.92 -7.42
CA ARG A 237 -12.98 7.96 -5.96
C ARG A 237 -12.72 6.62 -5.25
N MET A 238 -12.37 5.57 -5.98
CA MET A 238 -11.81 4.35 -5.41
C MET A 238 -10.29 4.53 -5.28
N ILE A 239 -9.76 4.51 -4.07
CA ILE A 239 -8.33 4.71 -3.78
C ILE A 239 -7.84 3.71 -2.75
N GLN A 240 -6.54 3.69 -2.48
CA GLN A 240 -5.89 2.85 -1.46
C GLN A 240 -6.35 1.39 -1.53
N PRO A 241 -6.11 0.69 -2.66
CA PRO A 241 -6.58 -0.67 -2.83
C PRO A 241 -5.85 -1.63 -1.88
N SER A 242 -6.58 -2.40 -1.07
CA SER A 242 -6.05 -3.55 -0.34
C SER A 242 -6.26 -4.81 -1.17
N ILE A 243 -5.19 -5.50 -1.51
CA ILE A 243 -5.22 -6.69 -2.38
C ILE A 243 -5.09 -7.94 -1.53
N MET A 244 -6.07 -8.83 -1.64
CA MET A 244 -6.11 -10.09 -0.91
C MET A 244 -6.10 -11.28 -1.88
N PRO A 245 -4.98 -11.97 -2.07
CA PRO A 245 -4.92 -13.21 -2.85
C PRO A 245 -5.78 -14.33 -2.25
N ILE A 246 -6.49 -15.06 -3.13
CA ILE A 246 -7.30 -16.22 -2.80
C ILE A 246 -6.64 -17.48 -3.32
N SER A 247 -6.11 -17.41 -4.54
CA SER A 247 -5.37 -18.47 -5.23
C SER A 247 -4.22 -17.86 -6.03
N SER A 248 -3.45 -18.68 -6.72
CA SER A 248 -2.40 -18.23 -7.65
C SER A 248 -2.91 -17.23 -8.70
N ASP A 249 -4.15 -17.37 -9.14
CA ASP A 249 -4.71 -16.60 -10.24
C ASP A 249 -5.79 -15.62 -9.77
N SER A 250 -6.34 -15.79 -8.56
CA SER A 250 -7.47 -14.99 -8.10
C SER A 250 -7.15 -14.18 -6.84
N ALA A 251 -7.66 -12.93 -6.81
CA ALA A 251 -7.60 -12.04 -5.66
C ALA A 251 -8.81 -11.12 -5.61
N TRP A 252 -9.10 -10.60 -4.42
CA TRP A 252 -9.97 -9.45 -4.22
C TRP A 252 -9.14 -8.18 -4.06
N ALA A 253 -9.68 -7.06 -4.55
CA ALA A 253 -9.22 -5.70 -4.26
C ALA A 253 -10.34 -4.94 -3.57
N TYR A 254 -10.11 -4.39 -2.39
CA TYR A 254 -11.04 -3.55 -1.64
C TYR A 254 -10.56 -2.11 -1.63
N PHE A 255 -11.47 -1.14 -1.65
CA PHE A 255 -11.10 0.25 -1.89
C PHE A 255 -11.62 1.17 -0.78
N ARG A 256 -10.77 2.11 -0.37
CA ARG A 256 -11.25 3.31 0.32
C ARG A 256 -12.14 4.09 -0.64
N ASN A 257 -13.34 4.42 -0.19
CA ASN A 257 -14.27 5.25 -0.94
C ASN A 257 -14.12 6.73 -0.54
N SER A 258 -13.41 7.51 -1.36
CA SER A 258 -13.16 8.93 -1.12
C SER A 258 -14.30 9.83 -1.59
N SER A 259 -15.55 9.33 -1.56
CA SER A 259 -16.73 10.14 -1.87
C SER A 259 -16.97 11.22 -0.80
N THR A 260 -17.24 12.43 -1.26
CA THR A 260 -17.68 13.54 -0.40
C THR A 260 -19.17 13.48 -0.08
N ASN A 261 -19.94 12.67 -0.82
CA ASN A 261 -21.33 12.41 -0.52
C ASN A 261 -21.44 11.34 0.57
N LEU A 262 -22.00 11.69 1.71
CA LEU A 262 -22.16 10.80 2.87
C LEU A 262 -23.10 9.62 2.59
N ASP A 263 -24.09 9.79 1.69
CA ASP A 263 -25.03 8.74 1.28
C ASP A 263 -24.43 7.74 0.27
N ALA A 264 -23.21 7.98 -0.21
CA ALA A 264 -22.52 7.15 -1.20
C ALA A 264 -21.18 6.60 -0.63
N ARG A 265 -21.24 6.08 0.59
CA ARG A 265 -20.07 5.56 1.32
C ARG A 265 -20.00 4.04 1.38
N GLU A 266 -20.58 3.36 0.42
CA GLU A 266 -20.45 1.91 0.33
C GLU A 266 -18.99 1.51 0.13
N LEU A 267 -18.61 0.40 0.75
CA LEU A 267 -17.36 -0.26 0.50
C LEU A 267 -17.45 -1.09 -0.78
N PHE A 268 -16.54 -0.88 -1.72
CA PHE A 268 -16.50 -1.62 -2.98
C PHE A 268 -15.35 -2.61 -3.01
N ALA A 269 -15.58 -3.71 -3.74
CA ALA A 269 -14.57 -4.71 -4.04
C ALA A 269 -14.57 -5.05 -5.53
N ALA A 270 -13.41 -5.43 -6.09
CA ALA A 270 -13.28 -5.99 -7.43
C ALA A 270 -12.47 -7.28 -7.36
N LYS A 271 -12.69 -8.19 -8.31
CA LYS A 271 -12.04 -9.51 -8.35
C LYS A 271 -11.21 -9.67 -9.61
N THR A 272 -10.06 -10.28 -9.48
CA THR A 272 -9.28 -10.81 -10.61
C THR A 272 -9.31 -12.33 -10.63
N LEU A 273 -9.15 -12.94 -11.84
CA LEU A 273 -9.05 -14.36 -12.07
C LEU A 273 -7.85 -14.73 -12.97
N ASP A 274 -6.96 -13.77 -13.22
CA ASP A 274 -5.84 -13.89 -14.16
C ASP A 274 -4.51 -13.37 -13.59
N GLY A 275 -4.34 -13.46 -12.27
CA GLY A 275 -3.12 -13.02 -11.58
C GLY A 275 -2.99 -11.50 -11.47
N GLY A 276 -4.09 -10.77 -11.53
CA GLY A 276 -4.10 -9.30 -11.36
C GLY A 276 -4.00 -8.50 -12.66
N LYS A 277 -3.99 -9.16 -13.82
CA LYS A 277 -3.87 -8.50 -15.14
C LYS A 277 -5.15 -7.75 -15.53
N SER A 278 -6.29 -8.33 -15.20
CA SER A 278 -7.59 -7.68 -15.38
C SER A 278 -8.48 -7.87 -14.15
N TRP A 279 -9.44 -6.96 -13.99
CA TRP A 279 -10.29 -6.87 -12.81
C TRP A 279 -11.76 -6.72 -13.21
N SER A 280 -12.65 -7.31 -12.44
CA SER A 280 -14.09 -7.14 -12.58
C SER A 280 -14.50 -5.67 -12.35
N LYS A 281 -15.71 -5.31 -12.75
CA LYS A 281 -16.33 -4.07 -12.28
C LYS A 281 -16.46 -4.14 -10.76
N PRO A 282 -16.21 -3.02 -10.03
CA PRO A 282 -16.41 -2.99 -8.58
C PRO A 282 -17.86 -3.26 -8.19
N GLU A 283 -18.04 -4.16 -7.24
CA GLU A 283 -19.31 -4.54 -6.61
C GLU A 283 -19.38 -3.97 -5.20
N MET A 284 -20.58 -3.66 -4.71
CA MET A 284 -20.79 -3.21 -3.33
C MET A 284 -20.70 -4.39 -2.38
N THR A 285 -20.03 -4.19 -1.26
CA THR A 285 -20.17 -5.07 -0.09
C THR A 285 -21.36 -4.62 0.77
N ASN A 286 -21.63 -5.34 1.85
CA ASN A 286 -22.62 -4.91 2.84
C ASN A 286 -22.08 -3.93 3.90
N LEU A 287 -20.84 -3.47 3.75
CA LEU A 287 -20.19 -2.52 4.66
C LEU A 287 -20.15 -1.12 4.06
N THR A 288 -20.06 -0.13 4.92
CA THR A 288 -19.76 1.27 4.57
C THR A 288 -18.27 1.58 4.78
N ASN A 289 -17.79 2.65 4.16
CA ASN A 289 -16.44 3.17 4.37
C ASN A 289 -16.48 4.69 4.56
N PRO A 290 -16.09 5.21 5.73
CA PRO A 290 -16.14 6.65 6.05
C PRO A 290 -14.95 7.44 5.48
N ASP A 291 -14.53 7.16 4.24
CA ASP A 291 -13.33 7.72 3.62
C ASP A 291 -12.07 7.40 4.43
N SER A 292 -11.90 6.13 4.79
CA SER A 292 -10.74 5.62 5.52
C SER A 292 -10.10 4.42 4.83
N SER A 293 -8.79 4.27 5.01
CA SER A 293 -8.06 3.09 4.55
C SER A 293 -8.49 1.85 5.33
N LEU A 294 -8.34 0.70 4.71
CA LEU A 294 -8.63 -0.60 5.30
C LEU A 294 -7.56 -1.61 4.87
N GLU A 295 -7.48 -2.73 5.56
CA GLU A 295 -6.66 -3.86 5.10
C GLU A 295 -7.41 -5.17 5.25
N VAL A 296 -7.20 -6.08 4.28
CA VAL A 296 -7.88 -7.37 4.22
C VAL A 296 -6.85 -8.47 4.04
N VAL A 297 -6.99 -9.54 4.82
CA VAL A 297 -6.11 -10.71 4.75
C VAL A 297 -6.89 -12.01 4.66
N ASN A 298 -6.29 -13.00 4.03
CA ASN A 298 -6.80 -14.36 3.96
C ASN A 298 -6.30 -15.16 5.17
N LEU A 299 -7.22 -15.74 5.95
CA LEU A 299 -6.89 -16.52 7.14
C LEU A 299 -6.52 -17.98 6.84
N ALA A 300 -6.46 -18.37 5.56
CA ALA A 300 -6.09 -19.71 5.11
C ALA A 300 -7.02 -20.87 5.58
N ASP A 301 -8.03 -20.60 6.39
CA ASP A 301 -9.05 -21.54 6.85
C ASP A 301 -10.38 -21.40 6.09
N GLY A 302 -10.35 -20.66 4.97
CA GLY A 302 -11.52 -20.33 4.13
C GLY A 302 -12.24 -19.06 4.57
N ARG A 303 -11.72 -18.36 5.57
CA ARG A 303 -12.24 -17.06 6.04
C ARG A 303 -11.29 -15.94 5.64
N TYR A 304 -11.85 -14.76 5.50
CA TYR A 304 -11.16 -13.50 5.27
C TYR A 304 -11.37 -12.59 6.46
N LEU A 305 -10.36 -11.82 6.83
CA LEU A 305 -10.42 -10.82 7.89
C LEU A 305 -10.22 -9.43 7.28
N MET A 306 -11.05 -8.48 7.69
CA MET A 306 -10.92 -7.07 7.35
C MET A 306 -10.76 -6.25 8.63
N VAL A 307 -9.79 -5.34 8.61
CA VAL A 307 -9.66 -4.26 9.60
C VAL A 307 -10.10 -2.97 8.91
N TYR A 308 -11.12 -2.31 9.45
CA TYR A 308 -11.77 -1.18 8.77
C TYR A 308 -12.43 -0.21 9.75
N ASN A 309 -12.64 1.02 9.31
CA ASN A 309 -13.47 1.97 10.03
C ASN A 309 -14.93 1.88 9.58
N GLN A 310 -15.83 2.03 10.53
CA GLN A 310 -17.28 2.16 10.30
C GLN A 310 -17.75 3.51 10.82
N ASP A 311 -18.62 4.18 10.07
CA ASP A 311 -19.26 5.47 10.37
C ASP A 311 -18.27 6.66 10.42
N ASN A 312 -17.19 6.55 11.18
CA ASN A 312 -16.12 7.54 11.28
C ASN A 312 -14.77 6.85 11.63
N ARG A 313 -13.70 7.62 11.75
CA ARG A 313 -12.36 7.08 12.02
C ARG A 313 -12.06 6.80 13.50
N SER A 314 -12.98 7.09 14.41
CA SER A 314 -12.85 6.70 15.82
C SER A 314 -13.25 5.25 16.08
N HIS A 315 -13.99 4.63 15.14
CA HIS A 315 -14.45 3.24 15.26
C HIS A 315 -13.62 2.33 14.35
N LEU A 316 -12.65 1.64 14.94
CA LEU A 316 -11.85 0.63 14.24
C LEU A 316 -12.37 -0.76 14.56
N ASN A 317 -12.71 -1.53 13.54
CA ASN A 317 -13.41 -2.80 13.68
C ASN A 317 -12.72 -3.95 12.96
N LEU A 318 -13.01 -5.16 13.43
CA LEU A 318 -12.74 -6.42 12.74
C LEU A 318 -14.03 -6.99 12.16
N ALA A 319 -13.97 -7.42 10.90
CA ALA A 319 -15.03 -8.20 10.27
C ALA A 319 -14.47 -9.44 9.58
N ILE A 320 -15.29 -10.49 9.49
CA ILE A 320 -14.98 -11.72 8.76
C ILE A 320 -15.97 -11.96 7.64
N SER A 321 -15.46 -12.62 6.58
CA SER A 321 -16.25 -13.08 5.44
C SER A 321 -15.76 -14.44 4.95
N VAL A 322 -16.63 -15.19 4.26
CA VAL A 322 -16.28 -16.43 3.54
C VAL A 322 -16.39 -16.28 2.03
N ASN A 323 -16.97 -15.18 1.54
CA ASN A 323 -17.19 -14.97 0.09
C ASN A 323 -16.62 -13.63 -0.42
N GLY A 324 -16.11 -12.77 0.47
CA GLY A 324 -15.50 -11.50 0.12
C GLY A 324 -16.46 -10.32 -0.08
N LEU A 325 -17.77 -10.54 -0.14
CA LEU A 325 -18.78 -9.50 -0.33
C LEU A 325 -19.66 -9.28 0.89
N TYR A 326 -19.98 -10.36 1.62
CA TYR A 326 -20.77 -10.29 2.85
C TYR A 326 -19.86 -10.45 4.06
N TRP A 327 -19.81 -9.40 4.87
CA TRP A 327 -18.94 -9.26 6.04
C TRP A 327 -19.77 -9.21 7.31
N ARG A 328 -19.29 -9.87 8.36
CA ARG A 328 -19.89 -9.82 9.69
C ARG A 328 -18.86 -9.23 10.66
N LYS A 329 -19.19 -8.08 11.27
CA LYS A 329 -18.40 -7.49 12.36
C LYS A 329 -18.29 -8.51 13.49
N ILE A 330 -17.08 -8.75 13.99
CA ILE A 330 -16.80 -9.70 15.07
C ILE A 330 -16.23 -9.04 16.31
N TYR A 331 -15.55 -7.90 16.15
CA TYR A 331 -14.90 -7.21 17.25
C TYR A 331 -14.76 -5.71 16.94
N GLU A 332 -14.76 -4.91 17.99
CA GLU A 332 -14.45 -3.47 17.93
C GLU A 332 -13.12 -3.27 18.65
N LEU A 333 -12.08 -2.90 17.88
CA LEU A 333 -10.74 -2.67 18.42
C LEU A 333 -10.69 -1.37 19.20
N GLU A 334 -11.26 -0.31 18.61
CA GLU A 334 -11.26 1.04 19.16
C GLU A 334 -12.60 1.72 18.96
N ASN A 335 -13.03 2.49 19.97
CA ASN A 335 -14.24 3.29 19.96
C ASN A 335 -14.13 4.45 20.96
N THR A 336 -13.22 5.40 20.71
CA THR A 336 -13.04 6.58 21.58
C THR A 336 -13.43 7.83 20.81
N PRO A 337 -14.58 8.44 21.11
CA PRO A 337 -15.02 9.66 20.43
C PRO A 337 -14.01 10.78 20.56
N GLY A 338 -13.64 11.37 19.42
CA GLY A 338 -12.67 12.47 19.32
C GLY A 338 -11.25 12.04 18.99
N ASP A 339 -10.92 10.75 19.13
CA ASP A 339 -9.65 10.18 18.71
C ASP A 339 -9.76 9.61 17.28
N GLU A 340 -8.63 9.45 16.60
CA GLU A 340 -8.55 8.83 15.28
C GLU A 340 -7.73 7.54 15.35
N PHE A 341 -8.35 6.43 14.99
CA PHE A 341 -7.75 5.10 14.84
C PHE A 341 -8.01 4.61 13.43
N SER A 342 -7.06 4.83 12.55
CA SER A 342 -7.28 4.60 11.13
C SER A 342 -6.01 4.10 10.43
N TYR A 343 -6.13 3.73 9.16
CA TYR A 343 -5.02 3.27 8.33
C TYR A 343 -4.33 2.01 8.89
N PRO A 344 -5.09 0.93 9.13
CA PRO A 344 -4.53 -0.30 9.66
C PRO A 344 -3.58 -0.97 8.67
N SER A 345 -2.56 -1.65 9.20
CA SER A 345 -1.78 -2.69 8.53
C SER A 345 -1.98 -3.99 9.26
N VAL A 346 -2.05 -5.11 8.54
CA VAL A 346 -2.38 -6.42 9.11
C VAL A 346 -1.40 -7.48 8.61
N HIS A 347 -0.92 -8.30 9.52
CA HIS A 347 -0.13 -9.50 9.20
C HIS A 347 -0.68 -10.70 9.93
N VAL A 348 -0.74 -11.86 9.26
CA VAL A 348 -1.15 -13.13 9.87
C VAL A 348 0.09 -13.98 10.05
N ASN A 349 0.37 -14.37 11.29
CA ASN A 349 1.57 -15.11 11.65
C ASN A 349 1.27 -16.19 12.68
N ASN A 350 1.55 -17.46 12.37
CA ASN A 350 1.58 -18.60 13.31
C ASN A 350 0.48 -18.61 14.38
N GLY A 351 -0.75 -18.26 14.01
CA GLY A 351 -1.89 -18.22 14.94
C GLY A 351 -2.15 -16.85 15.57
N TYR A 352 -1.34 -15.86 15.26
CA TYR A 352 -1.53 -14.46 15.67
C TYR A 352 -1.97 -13.61 14.48
N ILE A 353 -2.69 -12.55 14.78
CA ILE A 353 -3.04 -11.48 13.85
C ILE A 353 -2.45 -10.21 14.44
N ASP A 354 -1.37 -9.76 13.83
CA ASP A 354 -0.72 -8.52 14.19
C ASP A 354 -1.39 -7.36 13.44
N ILE A 355 -1.81 -6.35 14.18
CA ILE A 355 -2.50 -5.17 13.62
C ILE A 355 -1.79 -3.92 14.13
N LEU A 356 -1.37 -3.07 13.20
CA LEU A 356 -0.75 -1.78 13.51
C LEU A 356 -1.63 -0.66 12.92
N TYR A 357 -1.98 0.38 13.71
CA TYR A 357 -2.85 1.48 13.29
C TYR A 357 -2.51 2.80 13.97
#